data_5a3acdfcf7ded4d3f0f9ed0a1d9e39fe
#
_entry.id   5a3acdfcf7ded4d3f0f9ed0a1d9e39fe
#
_cell.length_a   1.000
_cell.length_b   1.000
_cell.length_c   1.000
_cell.angle_alpha   90.00
_cell.angle_beta   90.00
_cell.angle_gamma   90.00
#
_symmetry.space_group_name_H-M   'P 1'
#
loop_
_entity.id
_entity.type
_entity.pdbx_description
1 polymer ?
#
loop_
_entity_poly.entity_id
_entity_poly.type
_entity_poly.pdbx_seq_one_letter_code
_entity_poly.pdbx_strand_id
1 'polypeptide(L)'
;MEVKSKDMSFETMMVFATEMINLLRLKFPSSSIEDWQGYLVQRLSMMLQIYRTFSKVLLEDNDCITTNTILRMMVDNLAITKFIYVDHKGEMRLLRHYLFLLDGSLTYLKITDSMNSNVLIIEERERCKREVQHTKEQIMKLSIYEIQHLYIDKLLSKGNWKFKNFSDAGKFSYQDLYETFGIAPNIVAYFVYLSQFAHGLGLYSLGTVASIQNVPFLIEIRDMLLGMLINYVYELFSEYVCNDDGLIESLRTKLSHDELEWFLELTTNSNKSN
;
A
#
# COMPACT_ATOMS: atom_id res chain seq x y z
N MET A 1 -25.22 -14.78 -17.06
CA MET A 1 -25.70 -13.37 -17.14
C MET A 1 -24.44 -12.52 -17.04
N GLU A 2 -23.95 -12.02 -18.18
CA GLU A 2 -22.79 -11.12 -18.20
C GLU A 2 -23.22 -9.83 -17.51
N VAL A 3 -22.70 -9.61 -16.30
CA VAL A 3 -22.75 -8.29 -15.67
C VAL A 3 -21.86 -7.40 -16.55
N LYS A 4 -22.46 -6.56 -17.38
CA LYS A 4 -21.76 -5.45 -18.02
C LYS A 4 -21.14 -4.64 -16.88
N SER A 5 -19.82 -4.73 -16.72
CA SER A 5 -19.09 -3.82 -15.86
C SER A 5 -19.32 -2.42 -16.44
N LYS A 6 -20.19 -1.66 -15.80
CA LYS A 6 -20.31 -0.22 -16.07
C LYS A 6 -18.99 0.36 -15.59
N ASP A 7 -18.18 0.87 -16.52
CA ASP A 7 -16.90 1.48 -16.17
C ASP A 7 -17.17 2.61 -15.18
N MET A 8 -16.81 2.38 -13.92
CA MET A 8 -17.01 3.36 -12.86
C MET A 8 -16.00 4.49 -13.04
N SER A 9 -16.44 5.73 -12.90
CA SER A 9 -15.53 6.87 -13.02
C SER A 9 -14.48 6.85 -11.90
N PHE A 10 -13.32 7.42 -12.15
CA PHE A 10 -12.29 7.60 -11.14
C PHE A 10 -12.82 8.38 -9.94
N GLU A 11 -13.61 9.42 -10.18
CA GLU A 11 -14.21 10.27 -9.15
C GLU A 11 -15.13 9.46 -8.24
N THR A 12 -15.97 8.62 -8.81
CA THR A 12 -16.87 7.72 -8.07
C THR A 12 -16.07 6.74 -7.20
N MET A 13 -15.06 6.09 -7.77
CA MET A 13 -14.16 5.19 -7.03
C MET A 13 -13.42 5.92 -5.90
N MET A 14 -12.98 7.17 -6.12
CA MET A 14 -12.32 7.98 -5.11
C MET A 14 -13.26 8.42 -3.97
N VAL A 15 -14.51 8.76 -4.28
CA VAL A 15 -15.54 9.01 -3.25
C VAL A 15 -15.70 7.78 -2.39
N PHE A 16 -15.89 6.65 -3.01
CA PHE A 16 -16.10 5.37 -2.38
C PHE A 16 -14.95 4.98 -1.45
N ALA A 17 -13.72 4.97 -1.97
CA ALA A 17 -12.52 4.66 -1.19
C ALA A 17 -12.32 5.65 -0.03
N THR A 18 -12.65 6.93 -0.25
CA THR A 18 -12.52 7.97 0.77
C THR A 18 -13.50 7.72 1.92
N GLU A 19 -14.76 7.42 1.63
CA GLU A 19 -15.77 7.17 2.67
C GLU A 19 -15.47 5.90 3.47
N MET A 20 -15.06 4.82 2.80
CA MET A 20 -14.62 3.61 3.51
C MET A 20 -13.45 3.89 4.45
N ILE A 21 -12.43 4.61 3.99
CA ILE A 21 -11.25 4.91 4.81
C ILE A 21 -11.61 5.87 5.96
N ASN A 22 -12.52 6.82 5.74
CA ASN A 22 -13.01 7.71 6.80
C ASN A 22 -13.74 6.92 7.89
N LEU A 23 -14.60 5.98 7.52
CA LEU A 23 -15.25 5.07 8.48
C LEU A 23 -14.20 4.28 9.27
N LEU A 24 -13.22 3.68 8.58
CA LEU A 24 -12.19 2.88 9.23
C LEU A 24 -11.30 3.72 10.17
N ARG A 25 -11.05 5.00 9.86
CA ARG A 25 -10.35 5.91 10.78
C ARG A 25 -11.11 6.16 12.08
N LEU A 26 -12.44 6.13 12.05
CA LEU A 26 -13.25 6.22 13.26
C LEU A 26 -13.21 4.93 14.08
N LYS A 27 -13.14 3.77 13.41
CA LYS A 27 -13.07 2.45 14.06
C LYS A 27 -11.66 2.15 14.61
N PHE A 28 -10.61 2.60 13.91
CA PHE A 28 -9.20 2.37 14.22
C PHE A 28 -8.42 3.70 14.35
N PRO A 29 -8.67 4.48 15.40
CA PRO A 29 -8.06 5.81 15.54
C PRO A 29 -6.58 5.76 15.97
N SER A 30 -6.10 4.62 16.47
CA SER A 30 -4.72 4.47 16.93
C SER A 30 -3.74 4.39 15.77
N SER A 31 -2.56 4.98 16.00
CA SER A 31 -1.39 4.81 15.11
C SER A 31 -0.26 4.07 15.81
N SER A 32 -0.56 3.38 16.91
CA SER A 32 0.41 2.54 17.60
C SER A 32 0.93 1.43 16.69
N ILE A 33 2.20 1.07 16.87
CA ILE A 33 2.81 -0.01 16.08
C ILE A 33 2.15 -1.37 16.35
N GLU A 34 1.52 -1.56 17.51
CA GLU A 34 0.78 -2.76 17.87
C GLU A 34 -0.58 -2.85 17.16
N ASP A 35 -1.14 -1.71 16.77
CA ASP A 35 -2.40 -1.63 16.03
C ASP A 35 -2.12 -1.59 14.53
N TRP A 36 -1.89 -2.77 13.93
CA TRP A 36 -1.65 -2.86 12.49
C TRP A 36 -2.82 -2.32 11.66
N GLN A 37 -4.06 -2.39 12.18
CA GLN A 37 -5.26 -1.91 11.48
C GLN A 37 -5.25 -0.38 11.42
N GLY A 38 -5.04 0.29 12.53
CA GLY A 38 -4.93 1.75 12.58
C GLY A 38 -3.75 2.26 11.76
N TYR A 39 -2.59 1.60 11.84
CA TYR A 39 -1.43 1.91 11.00
C TYR A 39 -1.75 1.79 9.50
N LEU A 40 -2.39 0.67 9.10
CA LEU A 40 -2.77 0.45 7.71
C LEU A 40 -3.76 1.49 7.24
N VAL A 41 -4.78 1.83 8.02
CA VAL A 41 -5.79 2.85 7.69
C VAL A 41 -5.15 4.22 7.44
N GLN A 42 -4.16 4.62 8.26
CA GLN A 42 -3.40 5.84 8.00
C GLN A 42 -2.63 5.76 6.68
N ARG A 43 -1.96 4.64 6.41
CA ARG A 43 -1.25 4.40 5.16
C ARG A 43 -2.19 4.48 3.95
N LEU A 44 -3.37 3.87 4.03
CA LEU A 44 -4.40 3.94 2.99
C LEU A 44 -4.87 5.39 2.74
N SER A 45 -5.03 6.18 3.80
CA SER A 45 -5.34 7.61 3.67
C SER A 45 -4.26 8.38 2.90
N MET A 46 -2.97 8.08 3.17
CA MET A 46 -1.86 8.67 2.42
C MET A 46 -1.87 8.21 0.96
N MET A 47 -2.20 6.95 0.69
CA MET A 47 -2.31 6.44 -0.68
C MET A 47 -3.38 7.20 -1.47
N LEU A 48 -4.54 7.51 -0.91
CA LEU A 48 -5.56 8.32 -1.60
C LEU A 48 -5.04 9.71 -1.98
N GLN A 49 -4.18 10.32 -1.16
CA GLN A 49 -3.54 11.60 -1.54
C GLN A 49 -2.60 11.41 -2.73
N ILE A 50 -1.86 10.31 -2.78
CA ILE A 50 -0.98 9.97 -3.91
C ILE A 50 -1.80 9.82 -5.21
N TYR A 51 -2.97 9.16 -5.17
CA TYR A 51 -3.87 9.04 -6.34
C TYR A 51 -4.38 10.40 -6.83
N ARG A 52 -4.78 11.29 -5.92
CA ARG A 52 -5.18 12.66 -6.26
C ARG A 52 -4.03 13.45 -6.90
N THR A 53 -2.83 13.36 -6.32
CA THR A 53 -1.63 14.02 -6.84
C THR A 53 -1.27 13.48 -8.22
N PHE A 54 -1.33 12.17 -8.43
CA PHE A 54 -1.11 11.54 -9.72
C PHE A 54 -2.03 12.11 -10.79
N SER A 55 -3.35 12.14 -10.51
CA SER A 55 -4.35 12.67 -11.45
C SER A 55 -4.10 14.13 -11.81
N LYS A 56 -3.75 14.95 -10.82
CA LYS A 56 -3.42 16.36 -11.05
C LYS A 56 -2.20 16.51 -11.94
N VAL A 57 -1.09 15.87 -11.61
CA VAL A 57 0.16 15.96 -12.37
C VAL A 57 -0.01 15.41 -13.79
N LEU A 58 -0.76 14.31 -13.95
CA LEU A 58 -1.02 13.73 -15.27
C LEU A 58 -1.87 14.65 -16.15
N LEU A 59 -2.96 15.21 -15.60
CA LEU A 59 -4.00 15.86 -16.40
C LEU A 59 -3.79 17.40 -16.52
N GLU A 60 -3.19 18.04 -15.52
CA GLU A 60 -3.00 19.48 -15.48
C GLU A 60 -1.57 19.88 -15.85
N ASP A 61 -0.57 19.21 -15.24
CA ASP A 61 0.84 19.62 -15.41
C ASP A 61 1.51 18.95 -16.63
N ASN A 62 0.96 17.82 -17.09
CA ASN A 62 1.51 17.01 -18.18
C ASN A 62 2.99 16.66 -17.99
N ASP A 63 3.43 16.45 -16.73
CA ASP A 63 4.81 16.11 -16.37
C ASP A 63 4.99 14.59 -16.31
N CYS A 64 5.59 14.05 -17.38
CA CYS A 64 5.84 12.62 -17.54
C CYS A 64 6.70 12.01 -16.42
N ILE A 65 7.76 12.71 -16.05
CA ILE A 65 8.74 12.21 -15.10
C ILE A 65 8.10 12.07 -13.73
N THR A 66 7.47 13.15 -13.28
CA THR A 66 6.77 13.16 -12.00
C THR A 66 5.60 12.18 -11.99
N THR A 67 4.81 12.10 -13.06
CA THR A 67 3.70 11.15 -13.20
C THR A 67 4.19 9.70 -13.03
N ASN A 68 5.22 9.27 -13.76
CA ASN A 68 5.74 7.92 -13.66
C ASN A 68 6.41 7.63 -12.31
N THR A 69 7.03 8.63 -11.68
CA THR A 69 7.57 8.52 -10.32
C THR A 69 6.46 8.30 -9.30
N ILE A 70 5.35 9.06 -9.40
CA ILE A 70 4.19 8.89 -8.52
C ILE A 70 3.53 7.53 -8.77
N LEU A 71 3.40 7.11 -10.05
CA LEU A 71 2.87 5.80 -10.38
C LEU A 71 3.69 4.67 -9.74
N ARG A 72 5.01 4.79 -9.76
CA ARG A 72 5.88 3.86 -9.04
C ARG A 72 5.55 3.79 -7.56
N MET A 73 5.35 4.95 -6.90
CA MET A 73 4.95 4.99 -5.50
C MET A 73 3.60 4.31 -5.25
N MET A 74 2.61 4.48 -6.16
CA MET A 74 1.31 3.82 -6.08
C MET A 74 1.46 2.30 -6.12
N VAL A 75 2.19 1.78 -7.10
CA VAL A 75 2.41 0.34 -7.30
C VAL A 75 3.16 -0.27 -6.11
N ASP A 76 4.25 0.36 -5.66
CA ASP A 76 5.02 -0.13 -4.50
C ASP A 76 4.18 -0.18 -3.24
N ASN A 77 3.38 0.87 -2.96
CA ASN A 77 2.51 0.92 -1.79
C ASN A 77 1.41 -0.15 -1.85
N LEU A 78 0.86 -0.40 -3.03
CA LEU A 78 -0.16 -1.43 -3.23
C LEU A 78 0.45 -2.83 -3.04
N ALA A 79 1.66 -3.08 -3.57
CA ALA A 79 2.39 -4.34 -3.40
C ALA A 79 2.72 -4.62 -1.93
N ILE A 80 3.18 -3.60 -1.18
CA ILE A 80 3.43 -3.71 0.25
C ILE A 80 2.13 -4.04 0.99
N THR A 81 1.04 -3.35 0.68
CA THR A 81 -0.27 -3.56 1.30
C THR A 81 -0.75 -4.98 1.06
N LYS A 82 -0.73 -5.44 -0.18
CA LYS A 82 -1.11 -6.81 -0.52
C LYS A 82 -0.25 -7.82 0.23
N PHE A 83 1.05 -7.75 0.05
CA PHE A 83 1.99 -8.75 0.57
C PHE A 83 1.97 -8.87 2.10
N ILE A 84 1.89 -7.76 2.83
CA ILE A 84 1.92 -7.80 4.29
C ILE A 84 0.54 -8.14 4.87
N TYR A 85 -0.53 -7.50 4.35
CA TYR A 85 -1.80 -7.47 5.05
C TYR A 85 -2.87 -8.37 4.41
N VAL A 86 -2.86 -8.52 3.08
CA VAL A 86 -3.85 -9.36 2.36
C VAL A 86 -3.38 -10.81 2.29
N ASP A 87 -2.16 -11.05 1.78
CA ASP A 87 -1.65 -12.40 1.54
C ASP A 87 -1.30 -13.16 2.84
N HIS A 88 -1.17 -12.47 3.96
CA HIS A 88 -0.82 -13.07 5.24
C HIS A 88 -1.86 -12.80 6.33
N LYS A 89 -2.05 -13.76 7.23
CA LYS A 89 -3.01 -13.68 8.36
C LYS A 89 -2.30 -13.98 9.69
N GLY A 90 -2.96 -13.65 10.80
CA GLY A 90 -2.47 -13.96 12.14
C GLY A 90 -1.06 -13.43 12.40
N GLU A 91 -0.24 -14.22 13.08
CA GLU A 91 1.12 -13.84 13.49
C GLU A 91 2.08 -13.61 12.33
N MET A 92 1.89 -14.24 11.17
CA MET A 92 2.72 -13.97 10.00
C MET A 92 2.51 -12.55 9.48
N ARG A 93 1.26 -12.05 9.49
CA ARG A 93 0.94 -10.64 9.19
C ARG A 93 1.63 -9.72 10.17
N LEU A 94 1.53 -9.98 11.47
CA LEU A 94 2.16 -9.17 12.52
C LEU A 94 3.69 -9.17 12.39
N LEU A 95 4.30 -10.33 12.18
CA LEU A 95 5.74 -10.43 11.98
C LEU A 95 6.20 -9.58 10.79
N ARG A 96 5.53 -9.68 9.63
CA ARG A 96 5.88 -8.89 8.45
C ARG A 96 5.63 -7.39 8.66
N HIS A 97 4.55 -7.04 9.35
CA HIS A 97 4.25 -5.66 9.73
C HIS A 97 5.37 -5.07 10.59
N TYR A 98 5.76 -5.75 11.67
CA TYR A 98 6.84 -5.28 12.55
C TYR A 98 8.20 -5.24 11.83
N LEU A 99 8.52 -6.23 11.01
CA LEU A 99 9.75 -6.21 10.22
C LEU A 99 9.77 -5.06 9.20
N PHE A 100 8.62 -4.71 8.62
CA PHE A 100 8.49 -3.55 7.72
C PHE A 100 8.72 -2.22 8.45
N LEU A 101 8.16 -2.05 9.64
CA LEU A 101 8.42 -0.89 10.48
C LEU A 101 9.89 -0.82 10.90
N LEU A 102 10.46 -1.95 11.27
CA LEU A 102 11.87 -2.06 11.66
C LEU A 102 12.82 -1.68 10.50
N ASP A 103 12.54 -2.12 9.27
CA ASP A 103 13.32 -1.74 8.07
C ASP A 103 13.32 -0.23 7.85
N GLY A 104 12.14 0.40 7.97
CA GLY A 104 11.99 1.85 7.88
C GLY A 104 12.80 2.59 8.95
N SER A 105 12.68 2.20 10.21
CA SER A 105 13.38 2.81 11.34
C SER A 105 14.89 2.61 11.26
N LEU A 106 15.37 1.42 10.89
CA LEU A 106 16.80 1.16 10.68
C LEU A 106 17.38 1.96 9.51
N THR A 107 16.60 2.14 8.43
CA THR A 107 16.99 2.97 7.30
C THR A 107 17.09 4.43 7.70
N TYR A 108 16.11 4.94 8.46
CA TYR A 108 16.13 6.31 8.97
C TYR A 108 17.31 6.57 9.90
N LEU A 109 17.65 5.64 10.81
CA LEU A 109 18.83 5.76 11.66
C LEU A 109 20.11 5.90 10.85
N LYS A 110 20.30 5.10 9.78
CA LYS A 110 21.48 5.21 8.91
C LYS A 110 21.57 6.59 8.24
N ILE A 111 20.43 7.14 7.80
CA ILE A 111 20.39 8.47 7.18
C ILE A 111 20.76 9.53 8.22
N THR A 112 20.18 9.50 9.41
CA THR A 112 20.42 10.49 10.46
C THR A 112 21.82 10.39 11.06
N ASP A 113 22.45 9.22 11.05
CA ASP A 113 23.85 9.05 11.46
C ASP A 113 24.83 9.79 10.53
N SER A 114 24.49 9.99 9.26
CA SER A 114 25.28 10.75 8.30
C SER A 114 25.02 12.26 8.32
N MET A 115 24.01 12.73 9.05
CA MET A 115 23.64 14.14 9.14
C MET A 115 24.40 14.87 10.26
N ASN A 116 24.68 16.15 10.03
CA ASN A 116 25.22 17.01 11.10
C ASN A 116 24.25 17.09 12.28
N SER A 117 24.77 16.86 13.48
CA SER A 117 23.97 16.77 14.71
C SER A 117 23.50 18.16 15.16
N ASN A 118 22.23 18.48 14.93
CA ASN A 118 21.53 19.51 15.69
C ASN A 118 20.61 18.83 16.74
N VAL A 119 20.07 19.62 17.66
CA VAL A 119 19.26 19.12 18.78
C VAL A 119 18.06 18.29 18.27
N LEU A 120 17.35 18.78 17.25
CA LEU A 120 16.17 18.10 16.70
C LEU A 120 16.52 16.73 16.09
N ILE A 121 17.65 16.62 15.40
CA ILE A 121 18.12 15.35 14.81
C ILE A 121 18.50 14.37 15.92
N ILE A 122 19.11 14.86 17.02
CA ILE A 122 19.48 14.01 18.16
C ILE A 122 18.23 13.45 18.85
N GLU A 123 17.23 14.28 19.13
CA GLU A 123 15.97 13.86 19.75
C GLU A 123 15.23 12.85 18.89
N GLU A 124 15.15 13.10 17.60
CA GLU A 124 14.49 12.24 16.63
C GLU A 124 15.22 10.89 16.50
N ARG A 125 16.54 10.89 16.50
CA ARG A 125 17.36 9.67 16.50
C ARG A 125 17.12 8.83 17.75
N GLU A 126 17.08 9.45 18.95
CA GLU A 126 16.80 8.73 20.18
C GLU A 126 15.36 8.19 20.22
N ARG A 127 14.40 8.91 19.67
CA ARG A 127 13.03 8.42 19.48
C ARG A 127 13.04 7.17 18.58
N CYS A 128 13.70 7.24 17.45
CA CYS A 128 13.78 6.13 16.51
C CYS A 128 14.49 4.90 17.09
N LYS A 129 15.53 5.08 17.92
CA LYS A 129 16.17 3.96 18.63
C LYS A 129 15.20 3.26 19.59
N ARG A 130 14.39 4.03 20.32
CA ARG A 130 13.34 3.46 21.19
C ARG A 130 12.29 2.68 20.38
N GLU A 131 11.87 3.21 19.23
CA GLU A 131 10.94 2.53 18.32
C GLU A 131 11.52 1.21 17.77
N VAL A 132 12.79 1.20 17.37
CA VAL A 132 13.52 -0.01 16.97
C VAL A 132 13.50 -1.06 18.06
N GLN A 133 13.87 -0.66 19.30
CA GLN A 133 13.90 -1.59 20.43
C GLN A 133 12.50 -2.12 20.73
N HIS A 134 11.51 -1.24 20.81
CA HIS A 134 10.12 -1.62 21.07
C HIS A 134 9.56 -2.57 19.99
N THR A 135 9.83 -2.29 18.73
CA THR A 135 9.41 -3.16 17.61
C THR A 135 10.02 -4.56 17.74
N LYS A 136 11.30 -4.66 18.11
CA LYS A 136 11.94 -5.97 18.35
C LYS A 136 11.28 -6.72 19.50
N GLU A 137 10.95 -6.03 20.60
CA GLU A 137 10.25 -6.61 21.74
C GLU A 137 8.85 -7.13 21.36
N GLN A 138 8.12 -6.43 20.48
CA GLN A 138 6.85 -6.92 19.98
C GLN A 138 7.02 -8.21 19.14
N ILE A 139 8.06 -8.28 18.31
CA ILE A 139 8.36 -9.51 17.53
C ILE A 139 8.66 -10.69 18.48
N MET A 140 9.44 -10.46 19.55
CA MET A 140 9.79 -11.50 20.51
C MET A 140 8.61 -12.02 21.33
N LYS A 141 7.48 -11.29 21.37
CA LYS A 141 6.23 -11.74 22.02
C LYS A 141 5.37 -12.63 21.13
N LEU A 142 5.63 -12.73 19.82
CA LEU A 142 4.88 -13.58 18.93
C LEU A 142 5.20 -15.05 19.20
N SER A 143 4.21 -15.94 19.20
CA SER A 143 4.45 -17.38 19.42
C SER A 143 5.31 -17.98 18.30
N ILE A 144 5.24 -17.44 17.09
CA ILE A 144 6.11 -17.83 15.98
C ILE A 144 7.60 -17.56 16.27
N TYR A 145 7.92 -16.57 17.14
CA TYR A 145 9.31 -16.30 17.56
C TYR A 145 9.87 -17.46 18.38
N GLU A 146 9.09 -18.04 19.29
CA GLU A 146 9.53 -19.18 20.11
C GLU A 146 9.97 -20.37 19.24
N ILE A 147 9.25 -20.58 18.12
CA ILE A 147 9.51 -21.71 17.21
C ILE A 147 10.65 -21.40 16.23
N GLN A 148 10.78 -20.16 15.78
CA GLN A 148 11.64 -19.77 14.66
C GLN A 148 12.70 -18.73 15.03
N HIS A 149 13.05 -18.57 16.32
CA HIS A 149 13.93 -17.51 16.82
C HIS A 149 15.26 -17.41 16.06
N LEU A 150 15.93 -18.53 15.74
CA LEU A 150 17.20 -18.52 15.03
C LEU A 150 17.14 -17.88 13.63
N TYR A 151 15.98 -17.96 12.96
CA TYR A 151 15.77 -17.32 11.68
C TYR A 151 15.29 -15.88 11.85
N ILE A 152 14.37 -15.64 12.78
CA ILE A 152 13.81 -14.31 13.04
C ILE A 152 14.92 -13.36 13.50
N ASP A 153 15.86 -13.80 14.33
CA ASP A 153 17.01 -12.98 14.75
C ASP A 153 17.85 -12.50 13.55
N LYS A 154 18.02 -13.32 12.52
CA LYS A 154 18.67 -12.88 11.28
C LYS A 154 17.85 -11.85 10.52
N LEU A 155 16.52 -11.97 10.55
CA LEU A 155 15.63 -10.97 9.92
C LEU A 155 15.66 -9.64 10.68
N LEU A 156 15.73 -9.67 12.01
CA LEU A 156 15.75 -8.48 12.88
C LEU A 156 16.95 -7.56 12.59
N SER A 157 18.09 -8.11 12.20
CA SER A 157 19.29 -7.32 11.94
C SER A 157 19.14 -6.35 10.76
N LYS A 158 18.21 -6.64 9.83
CA LYS A 158 17.98 -5.89 8.58
C LYS A 158 16.54 -5.46 8.35
N GLY A 159 15.61 -5.83 9.25
CA GLY A 159 14.19 -5.61 9.02
C GLY A 159 13.68 -6.31 7.75
N ASN A 160 14.15 -7.53 7.45
CA ASN A 160 13.83 -8.19 6.18
C ASN A 160 12.37 -8.71 6.15
N TRP A 161 11.41 -7.82 5.94
CA TRP A 161 9.98 -8.13 5.85
C TRP A 161 9.60 -8.92 4.57
N LYS A 162 10.45 -8.86 3.52
CA LYS A 162 10.26 -9.57 2.25
C LYS A 162 10.87 -10.97 2.23
N PHE A 163 11.17 -11.56 3.39
CA PHE A 163 11.74 -12.90 3.44
C PHE A 163 10.82 -13.96 2.77
N LYS A 164 11.38 -14.94 2.10
CA LYS A 164 10.61 -15.97 1.39
C LYS A 164 10.02 -16.99 2.35
N ASN A 165 10.85 -17.57 3.21
CA ASN A 165 10.45 -18.53 4.23
C ASN A 165 11.51 -18.56 5.34
N PHE A 166 11.28 -19.35 6.40
CA PHE A 166 12.20 -19.47 7.53
C PHE A 166 13.41 -20.37 7.26
N SER A 167 13.45 -21.10 6.16
CA SER A 167 14.59 -21.98 5.80
C SER A 167 15.57 -21.30 4.83
N ASP A 168 15.14 -20.25 4.12
CA ASP A 168 15.92 -19.56 3.11
C ASP A 168 16.04 -18.07 3.47
N ALA A 169 17.27 -17.55 3.56
CA ALA A 169 17.56 -16.13 3.77
C ALA A 169 17.20 -15.26 2.54
N GLY A 170 16.66 -15.85 1.47
CA GLY A 170 16.21 -15.15 0.28
C GLY A 170 15.10 -14.17 0.58
N LYS A 171 15.03 -13.11 -0.24
CA LYS A 171 13.96 -12.10 -0.18
C LYS A 171 13.26 -11.99 -1.53
N PHE A 172 11.98 -11.69 -1.48
CA PHE A 172 11.24 -11.29 -2.67
C PHE A 172 11.78 -9.96 -3.21
N SER A 173 11.92 -9.87 -4.53
CA SER A 173 12.08 -8.60 -5.22
C SER A 173 10.74 -7.86 -5.33
N TYR A 174 10.73 -6.61 -5.73
CA TYR A 174 9.49 -5.92 -6.05
C TYR A 174 8.79 -6.52 -7.27
N GLN A 175 9.55 -7.04 -8.25
CA GLN A 175 8.96 -7.77 -9.37
C GLN A 175 8.17 -8.98 -8.90
N ASP A 176 8.75 -9.80 -8.01
CA ASP A 176 8.04 -10.96 -7.44
C ASP A 176 6.72 -10.52 -6.76
N LEU A 177 6.71 -9.36 -6.08
CA LEU A 177 5.51 -8.82 -5.46
C LEU A 177 4.46 -8.36 -6.50
N TYR A 178 4.88 -7.73 -7.60
CA TYR A 178 3.95 -7.32 -8.66
C TYR A 178 3.34 -8.51 -9.39
N GLU A 179 4.10 -9.59 -9.57
CA GLU A 179 3.59 -10.84 -10.17
C GLU A 179 2.41 -11.41 -9.36
N THR A 180 2.36 -11.16 -8.04
CA THR A 180 1.23 -11.59 -7.21
C THR A 180 -0.07 -10.81 -7.47
N PHE A 181 -0.04 -9.72 -8.22
CA PHE A 181 -1.26 -8.95 -8.56
C PHE A 181 -2.22 -9.71 -9.49
N GLY A 182 -1.73 -10.73 -10.19
CA GLY A 182 -2.56 -11.48 -11.15
C GLY A 182 -2.92 -10.70 -12.41
N ILE A 183 -2.15 -9.65 -12.73
CA ILE A 183 -2.31 -8.80 -13.92
C ILE A 183 -1.42 -9.29 -15.07
N ALA A 184 -1.66 -8.74 -16.26
CA ALA A 184 -0.93 -9.14 -17.46
C ALA A 184 0.58 -8.90 -17.34
N PRO A 185 1.44 -9.85 -17.81
CA PRO A 185 2.90 -9.77 -17.65
C PRO A 185 3.54 -8.49 -18.23
N ASN A 186 2.98 -7.92 -19.29
CA ASN A 186 3.44 -6.67 -19.89
C ASN A 186 3.22 -5.47 -18.93
N ILE A 187 2.17 -5.48 -18.14
CA ILE A 187 1.91 -4.45 -17.11
C ILE A 187 2.90 -4.62 -15.96
N VAL A 188 3.17 -5.86 -15.52
CA VAL A 188 4.22 -6.14 -14.52
C VAL A 188 5.58 -5.64 -15.02
N ALA A 189 5.95 -5.91 -16.27
CA ALA A 189 7.20 -5.42 -16.86
C ALA A 189 7.25 -3.88 -16.89
N TYR A 190 6.12 -3.22 -17.17
CA TYR A 190 6.02 -1.77 -17.10
C TYR A 190 6.25 -1.26 -15.67
N PHE A 191 5.70 -1.90 -14.65
CA PHE A 191 5.95 -1.52 -13.26
C PHE A 191 7.42 -1.67 -12.85
N VAL A 192 8.10 -2.71 -13.31
CA VAL A 192 9.55 -2.85 -13.13
C VAL A 192 10.29 -1.71 -13.82
N TYR A 193 9.87 -1.35 -15.04
CA TYR A 193 10.46 -0.24 -15.79
C TYR A 193 10.31 1.12 -15.08
N LEU A 194 9.22 1.35 -14.33
CA LEU A 194 9.02 2.59 -13.57
C LEU A 194 10.17 2.90 -12.59
N SER A 195 10.96 1.90 -12.18
CA SER A 195 12.12 2.13 -11.33
C SER A 195 13.16 3.04 -11.95
N GLN A 196 13.22 3.08 -13.31
CA GLN A 196 14.12 3.95 -14.05
C GLN A 196 13.83 5.44 -13.80
N PHE A 197 12.55 5.79 -13.62
CA PHE A 197 12.13 7.16 -13.32
C PHE A 197 12.51 7.56 -11.90
N ALA A 198 12.30 6.68 -10.93
CA ALA A 198 12.61 6.95 -9.53
C ALA A 198 14.13 7.12 -9.26
N HIS A 199 14.97 6.46 -10.07
CA HIS A 199 16.43 6.46 -9.88
C HIS A 199 17.19 7.37 -10.86
N GLY A 200 16.50 8.11 -11.72
CA GLY A 200 17.12 9.02 -12.67
C GLY A 200 18.11 8.33 -13.64
N LEU A 201 17.83 7.07 -13.99
CA LEU A 201 18.72 6.30 -14.84
C LEU A 201 18.67 6.81 -16.30
N GLY A 202 19.78 6.61 -17.04
CA GLY A 202 20.13 7.24 -18.30
C GLY A 202 19.15 7.24 -19.47
N LEU A 203 17.99 6.56 -19.36
CA LEU A 203 16.96 6.59 -20.38
C LEU A 203 16.34 7.98 -20.59
N TYR A 204 16.37 8.84 -19.58
CA TYR A 204 15.92 10.23 -19.70
C TYR A 204 16.74 11.04 -20.70
N SER A 205 18.05 10.77 -20.75
CA SER A 205 18.96 11.49 -21.64
C SER A 205 18.78 11.14 -23.11
N LEU A 206 18.04 10.09 -23.44
CA LEU A 206 17.85 9.60 -24.81
C LEU A 206 16.62 10.16 -25.53
N GLY A 207 15.86 11.07 -24.91
CA GLY A 207 14.66 11.66 -25.52
C GLY A 207 13.51 10.68 -25.76
N THR A 208 13.70 9.41 -25.42
CA THR A 208 12.69 8.35 -25.62
C THR A 208 11.50 8.44 -24.68
N VAL A 209 11.63 9.22 -23.62
CA VAL A 209 10.60 9.28 -22.55
C VAL A 209 9.34 10.02 -23.02
N ALA A 210 9.46 11.02 -23.87
CA ALA A 210 8.32 11.79 -24.37
C ALA A 210 7.36 10.96 -25.25
N SER A 211 7.85 9.86 -25.85
CA SER A 211 7.05 8.99 -26.71
C SER A 211 6.23 7.93 -25.96
N ILE A 212 6.48 7.76 -24.66
CA ILE A 212 5.82 6.72 -23.83
C ILE A 212 4.60 7.28 -23.08
N GLN A 213 4.34 8.59 -23.15
CA GLN A 213 3.17 9.19 -22.53
C GLN A 213 1.90 8.87 -23.30
N ASN A 214 1.41 7.67 -23.09
CA ASN A 214 0.04 7.35 -23.46
C ASN A 214 -0.86 7.71 -22.27
N VAL A 215 -1.39 8.94 -22.23
CA VAL A 215 -2.28 9.42 -21.17
C VAL A 215 -3.46 8.47 -20.93
N PRO A 216 -4.17 7.97 -21.97
CA PRO A 216 -5.20 6.96 -21.77
C PRO A 216 -4.71 5.71 -21.03
N PHE A 217 -3.56 5.16 -21.39
CA PHE A 217 -2.98 4.00 -20.70
C PHE A 217 -2.67 4.29 -19.22
N LEU A 218 -2.13 5.47 -18.92
CA LEU A 218 -1.84 5.87 -17.54
C LEU A 218 -3.12 6.05 -16.71
N ILE A 219 -4.20 6.53 -17.33
CA ILE A 219 -5.52 6.60 -16.71
C ILE A 219 -6.05 5.19 -16.40
N GLU A 220 -5.97 4.27 -17.35
CA GLU A 220 -6.40 2.87 -17.16
C GLU A 220 -5.63 2.19 -16.03
N ILE A 221 -4.30 2.38 -15.97
CA ILE A 221 -3.47 1.85 -14.88
C ILE A 221 -3.85 2.47 -13.54
N ARG A 222 -4.07 3.78 -13.48
CA ARG A 222 -4.53 4.47 -12.26
C ARG A 222 -5.84 3.87 -11.75
N ASP A 223 -6.81 3.70 -12.63
CA ASP A 223 -8.14 3.22 -12.27
C ASP A 223 -8.10 1.76 -11.85
N MET A 224 -7.33 0.93 -12.54
CA MET A 224 -7.06 -0.45 -12.15
C MET A 224 -6.44 -0.53 -10.74
N LEU A 225 -5.40 0.27 -10.45
CA LEU A 225 -4.75 0.26 -9.14
C LEU A 225 -5.68 0.75 -8.03
N LEU A 226 -6.54 1.75 -8.30
CA LEU A 226 -7.54 2.22 -7.35
C LEU A 226 -8.59 1.14 -7.07
N GLY A 227 -9.06 0.43 -8.09
CA GLY A 227 -9.95 -0.71 -7.95
C GLY A 227 -9.33 -1.82 -7.08
N MET A 228 -8.04 -2.13 -7.30
CA MET A 228 -7.31 -3.08 -6.47
C MET A 228 -7.21 -2.62 -5.00
N LEU A 229 -6.96 -1.32 -4.77
CA LEU A 229 -6.93 -0.75 -3.41
C LEU A 229 -8.28 -0.93 -2.71
N ILE A 230 -9.37 -0.61 -3.39
CA ILE A 230 -10.74 -0.79 -2.88
C ILE A 230 -10.98 -2.26 -2.50
N ASN A 231 -10.61 -3.19 -3.38
CA ASN A 231 -10.75 -4.62 -3.12
C ASN A 231 -9.94 -5.07 -1.90
N TYR A 232 -8.72 -4.57 -1.70
CA TYR A 232 -7.91 -4.91 -0.51
C TYR A 232 -8.50 -4.35 0.77
N VAL A 233 -9.00 -3.11 0.74
CA VAL A 233 -9.73 -2.54 1.89
C VAL A 233 -10.94 -3.40 2.23
N TYR A 234 -11.67 -3.81 1.21
CA TYR A 234 -12.85 -4.64 1.36
C TYR A 234 -12.51 -6.02 1.95
N GLU A 235 -11.50 -6.71 1.41
CA GLU A 235 -11.06 -8.02 1.90
C GLU A 235 -10.59 -7.97 3.36
N LEU A 236 -9.91 -6.89 3.75
CA LEU A 236 -9.34 -6.74 5.09
C LEU A 236 -10.35 -6.28 6.15
N PHE A 237 -11.38 -5.55 5.74
CA PHE A 237 -12.27 -4.82 6.65
C PHE A 237 -13.77 -5.03 6.33
N SER A 238 -14.11 -6.11 5.60
CA SER A 238 -15.51 -6.40 5.20
C SER A 238 -16.51 -6.36 6.36
N GLU A 239 -16.13 -6.89 7.51
CA GLU A 239 -16.98 -6.90 8.72
C GLU A 239 -17.34 -5.48 9.23
N TYR A 240 -16.55 -4.47 8.89
CA TYR A 240 -16.78 -3.08 9.29
C TYR A 240 -17.44 -2.23 8.20
N VAL A 241 -17.28 -2.61 6.93
CA VAL A 241 -17.70 -1.79 5.76
C VAL A 241 -19.01 -2.27 5.17
N CYS A 242 -19.28 -3.62 5.19
CA CYS A 242 -20.41 -4.18 4.43
C CYS A 242 -21.79 -3.81 4.97
N ASN A 243 -21.92 -3.58 6.27
CA ASN A 243 -23.21 -3.39 6.93
C ASN A 243 -23.23 -2.12 7.82
N ASP A 244 -22.38 -1.13 7.51
CA ASP A 244 -22.38 0.12 8.26
C ASP A 244 -23.39 1.10 7.63
N ASP A 245 -24.50 1.32 8.32
CA ASP A 245 -25.56 2.21 7.86
C ASP A 245 -25.07 3.65 7.67
N GLY A 246 -24.08 4.09 8.45
CA GLY A 246 -23.50 5.42 8.33
C GLY A 246 -22.70 5.58 7.04
N LEU A 247 -21.98 4.54 6.60
CA LEU A 247 -21.29 4.51 5.32
C LEU A 247 -22.29 4.56 4.17
N ILE A 248 -23.32 3.72 4.22
CA ILE A 248 -24.36 3.65 3.18
C ILE A 248 -25.05 5.01 3.03
N GLU A 249 -25.40 5.64 4.15
CA GLU A 249 -26.05 6.96 4.13
C GLU A 249 -25.12 8.04 3.61
N SER A 250 -23.83 8.03 3.98
CA SER A 250 -22.82 8.94 3.44
C SER A 250 -22.66 8.79 1.94
N LEU A 251 -22.60 7.55 1.44
CA LEU A 251 -22.51 7.27 0.01
C LEU A 251 -23.77 7.71 -0.73
N ARG A 252 -24.96 7.48 -0.17
CA ARG A 252 -26.26 7.90 -0.75
C ARG A 252 -26.33 9.40 -1.00
N THR A 253 -25.66 10.22 -0.19
CA THR A 253 -25.61 11.69 -0.38
C THR A 253 -24.62 12.15 -1.45
N LYS A 254 -23.71 11.30 -1.89
CA LYS A 254 -22.57 11.64 -2.76
C LYS A 254 -22.58 10.95 -4.11
N LEU A 255 -23.25 9.81 -4.20
CA LEU A 255 -23.33 8.98 -5.39
C LEU A 255 -24.72 8.97 -5.97
N SER A 256 -24.84 8.73 -7.28
CA SER A 256 -26.10 8.45 -7.92
C SER A 256 -26.66 7.10 -7.46
N HIS A 257 -27.96 6.89 -7.72
CA HIS A 257 -28.60 5.62 -7.38
C HIS A 257 -27.92 4.41 -8.03
N ASP A 258 -27.57 4.49 -9.31
CA ASP A 258 -26.92 3.42 -10.06
C ASP A 258 -25.52 3.10 -9.54
N GLU A 259 -24.76 4.11 -9.11
CA GLU A 259 -23.41 3.94 -8.53
C GLU A 259 -23.49 3.30 -7.14
N LEU A 260 -24.50 3.67 -6.35
CA LEU A 260 -24.75 3.07 -5.05
C LEU A 260 -25.18 1.60 -5.18
N GLU A 261 -26.09 1.27 -6.10
CA GLU A 261 -26.51 -0.11 -6.36
C GLU A 261 -25.33 -1.00 -6.72
N TRP A 262 -24.45 -0.54 -7.59
CA TRP A 262 -23.23 -1.27 -7.94
C TRP A 262 -22.35 -1.56 -6.72
N PHE A 263 -22.22 -0.60 -5.80
CA PHE A 263 -21.52 -0.81 -4.54
C PHE A 263 -22.17 -1.91 -3.69
N LEU A 264 -23.47 -1.85 -3.53
CA LEU A 264 -24.23 -2.82 -2.75
C LEU A 264 -24.15 -4.23 -3.36
N GLU A 265 -24.08 -4.35 -4.69
CA GLU A 265 -23.86 -5.62 -5.37
C GLU A 265 -22.46 -6.20 -5.11
N LEU A 266 -21.41 -5.37 -5.12
CA LEU A 266 -20.05 -5.79 -4.75
C LEU A 266 -20.02 -6.34 -3.31
N THR A 267 -20.70 -5.64 -2.40
CA THR A 267 -20.75 -6.02 -0.98
C THR A 267 -21.52 -7.33 -0.73
N THR A 268 -22.56 -7.60 -1.51
CA THR A 268 -23.37 -8.82 -1.39
C THR A 268 -22.74 -10.05 -2.04
N ASN A 269 -22.02 -9.90 -3.14
CA ASN A 269 -21.40 -11.02 -3.85
C ASN A 269 -20.15 -11.55 -3.13
N SER A 270 -19.43 -10.72 -2.41
CA SER A 270 -18.27 -11.13 -1.61
C SER A 270 -18.67 -11.99 -0.40
N ASN A 271 -19.87 -11.81 0.16
CA ASN A 271 -20.40 -12.62 1.26
C ASN A 271 -20.83 -14.04 0.83
N LYS A 272 -20.93 -14.33 -0.48
CA LYS A 272 -21.28 -15.66 -1.00
C LYS A 272 -20.08 -16.54 -1.31
N SER A 273 -18.86 -15.98 -1.22
CA SER A 273 -17.61 -16.67 -1.59
C SER A 273 -16.78 -17.09 -0.36
N ASN A 274 -17.23 -16.79 0.84
CA ASN A 274 -16.70 -17.26 2.13
C ASN A 274 -17.69 -18.24 2.77
#